data_08630d1330cf3cf1c7c89e7b1258bdd6
#
_entry.id   08630d1330cf3cf1c7c89e7b1258bdd6
#
_cell.length_a   1.000
_cell.length_b   1.000
_cell.length_c   1.000
_cell.angle_alpha   90.00
_cell.angle_beta   90.00
_cell.angle_gamma   90.00
#
_symmetry.space_group_name_H-M   'P 1'
#
loop_
_entity.id
_entity.type
_entity.pdbx_description
1 polymer ?
#
loop_
_entity_poly.entity_id
_entity_poly.type
_entity_poly.pdbx_seq_one_letter_code
_entity_poly.pdbx_strand_id
1 'polypeptide(L)'
;MGLLPNDRDLTEPPAQIELVVEASDYRVKVADLVLRLDHFLAERISWRSRNSIQKLIREGYVLVDAGSPDRPAGRDPACVEKRPGRKLRHGSRVIVVIPEENRRSFSADAMGPIDVLFEDEEVLVVNKPPHVAVHPAGRHYSDTLIQRVHAHFKNEIQAGQMTPRLCHRLDRETSGIVLIAKRPASHTQVMVQFEGRRVEKAYQAITWGIPTPGAGSLTSAIGPARASAVRLKMAVRADGLESRTDYSVLEEISSAGQDYALVRCELFTGRQHQIRVHLAAHGHPIVGDKLYGPDESYFARSIDGDLTAGELAELEHDRQALHNMRLVFESPASGEIEVTCPLAPDLSAFLDARRR
;
A
#
# COMPACT_ATOMS: atom_id res chain seq x y z
N MET A 1 4.38 -8.34 -9.28
CA MET A 1 2.92 -8.53 -9.15
C MET A 1 2.69 -9.51 -8.04
N GLY A 2 2.09 -9.08 -6.92
CA GLY A 2 1.72 -9.98 -5.83
C GLY A 2 0.53 -10.83 -6.24
N LEU A 3 0.67 -12.13 -6.16
CA LEU A 3 -0.35 -13.08 -6.54
C LEU A 3 -1.18 -13.48 -5.31
N LEU A 4 -2.13 -12.65 -4.97
CA LEU A 4 -3.45 -13.20 -4.78
C LEU A 4 -4.07 -13.24 -6.17
N PRO A 5 -4.76 -14.31 -6.58
CA PRO A 5 -5.61 -14.24 -7.76
C PRO A 5 -6.47 -13.01 -7.58
N ASN A 6 -6.36 -12.05 -8.51
CA ASN A 6 -7.10 -10.80 -8.41
C ASN A 6 -8.62 -10.97 -8.52
N ASP A 7 -9.08 -12.21 -8.64
CA ASP A 7 -10.42 -12.63 -8.97
C ASP A 7 -11.10 -13.44 -7.84
N ARG A 8 -10.65 -13.31 -6.60
CA ARG A 8 -11.26 -13.96 -5.45
C ARG A 8 -11.90 -12.98 -4.48
N ASP A 9 -12.87 -13.46 -3.75
CA ASP A 9 -13.39 -12.79 -2.57
C ASP A 9 -12.27 -12.66 -1.51
N LEU A 10 -11.83 -11.43 -1.22
CA LEU A 10 -10.78 -11.17 -0.23
C LEU A 10 -11.30 -11.20 1.22
N THR A 11 -12.59 -11.39 1.43
CA THR A 11 -13.18 -11.61 2.76
C THR A 11 -12.98 -13.04 3.24
N GLU A 12 -12.69 -13.98 2.32
CA GLU A 12 -12.41 -15.38 2.66
C GLU A 12 -10.94 -15.73 2.38
N PRO A 13 -10.17 -16.16 3.40
CA PRO A 13 -8.81 -16.60 3.17
C PRO A 13 -8.83 -17.91 2.35
N PRO A 14 -8.00 -18.04 1.31
CA PRO A 14 -7.94 -19.28 0.56
C PRO A 14 -7.42 -20.41 1.45
N ALA A 15 -8.01 -21.61 1.31
CA ALA A 15 -7.45 -22.81 1.93
C ALA A 15 -6.11 -23.19 1.30
N GLN A 16 -5.95 -22.89 0.02
CA GLN A 16 -4.71 -23.13 -0.73
C GLN A 16 -4.53 -22.09 -1.84
N ILE A 17 -3.29 -21.87 -2.23
CA ILE A 17 -2.90 -21.02 -3.37
C ILE A 17 -2.17 -21.91 -4.35
N GLU A 18 -2.62 -21.92 -5.61
CA GLU A 18 -1.96 -22.62 -6.69
C GLU A 18 -1.23 -21.64 -7.61
N LEU A 19 0.03 -21.94 -7.90
CA LEU A 19 0.91 -21.10 -8.71
C LEU A 19 1.58 -21.99 -9.78
N VAL A 20 1.66 -21.47 -11.00
CA VAL A 20 2.40 -22.09 -12.10
C VAL A 20 3.62 -21.23 -12.43
N VAL A 21 4.74 -21.88 -12.71
CA VAL A 21 6.00 -21.20 -13.06
C VAL A 21 6.04 -20.98 -14.57
N GLU A 22 5.93 -19.71 -14.98
CA GLU A 22 5.93 -19.34 -16.40
C GLU A 22 7.23 -18.63 -16.79
N ALA A 23 7.85 -19.07 -17.90
CA ALA A 23 9.10 -18.46 -18.39
C ALA A 23 8.89 -17.02 -18.87
N SER A 24 7.69 -16.70 -19.35
CA SER A 24 7.27 -15.36 -19.75
C SER A 24 7.40 -14.32 -18.63
N ASP A 25 7.13 -14.73 -17.39
CA ASP A 25 7.21 -13.84 -16.21
C ASP A 25 8.64 -13.38 -15.92
N TYR A 26 9.63 -14.15 -16.35
CA TYR A 26 11.05 -13.91 -16.10
C TYR A 26 11.82 -13.44 -17.35
N ARG A 27 11.13 -13.32 -18.49
CA ARG A 27 11.72 -12.92 -19.79
C ARG A 27 12.92 -13.77 -20.21
N VAL A 28 12.87 -15.07 -19.92
CA VAL A 28 13.89 -16.05 -20.27
C VAL A 28 13.30 -17.13 -21.17
N LYS A 29 14.18 -17.87 -21.89
CA LYS A 29 13.73 -19.04 -22.67
C LYS A 29 13.27 -20.16 -21.73
N VAL A 30 12.28 -20.94 -22.15
CA VAL A 30 11.73 -22.06 -21.36
C VAL A 30 12.81 -23.00 -20.85
N ALA A 31 13.80 -23.34 -21.68
CA ALA A 31 14.90 -24.23 -21.31
C ALA A 31 15.85 -23.67 -20.25
N ASP A 32 15.95 -22.34 -20.15
CA ASP A 32 16.91 -21.67 -19.27
C ASP A 32 16.30 -21.33 -17.91
N LEU A 33 14.98 -21.50 -17.76
CA LEU A 33 14.31 -21.16 -16.51
C LEU A 33 14.58 -22.19 -15.42
N VAL A 34 15.35 -21.80 -14.42
CA VAL A 34 15.57 -22.58 -13.19
C VAL A 34 15.47 -21.64 -11.99
N LEU A 35 14.44 -21.81 -11.17
CA LEU A 35 14.18 -20.99 -9.99
C LEU A 35 14.26 -21.85 -8.73
N ARG A 36 14.63 -21.21 -7.61
CA ARG A 36 14.49 -21.85 -6.30
C ARG A 36 13.07 -21.63 -5.78
N LEU A 37 12.49 -22.67 -5.16
CA LEU A 37 11.14 -22.65 -4.59
C LEU A 37 10.94 -21.49 -3.58
N ASP A 38 11.90 -21.31 -2.67
CA ASP A 38 11.82 -20.25 -1.67
C ASP A 38 11.89 -18.82 -2.28
N HIS A 39 12.62 -18.65 -3.37
CA HIS A 39 12.67 -17.39 -4.13
C HIS A 39 11.37 -17.14 -4.89
N PHE A 40 10.92 -18.14 -5.65
CA PHE A 40 9.67 -18.07 -6.40
C PHE A 40 8.50 -17.70 -5.51
N LEU A 41 8.35 -18.37 -4.36
CA LEU A 41 7.28 -18.07 -3.42
C LEU A 41 7.44 -16.68 -2.76
N ALA A 42 8.67 -16.24 -2.46
CA ALA A 42 8.90 -14.91 -1.88
C ALA A 42 8.53 -13.78 -2.84
N GLU A 43 8.71 -13.97 -4.15
CA GLU A 43 8.29 -13.01 -5.18
C GLU A 43 6.77 -13.00 -5.34
N ARG A 44 6.14 -14.16 -5.24
CA ARG A 44 4.71 -14.37 -5.50
C ARG A 44 3.84 -14.16 -4.26
N ILE A 45 4.36 -14.42 -3.07
CA ILE A 45 3.67 -14.24 -1.78
C ILE A 45 4.31 -13.06 -1.03
N SER A 46 4.14 -11.86 -1.56
CA SER A 46 4.82 -10.63 -1.09
C SER A 46 4.47 -10.22 0.35
N TRP A 47 3.37 -10.74 0.93
CA TRP A 47 2.96 -10.45 2.31
C TRP A 47 3.62 -11.36 3.36
N ARG A 48 4.45 -12.34 2.95
CA ARG A 48 5.23 -13.17 3.87
C ARG A 48 6.72 -12.91 3.73
N SER A 49 7.42 -12.88 4.86
CA SER A 49 8.87 -12.83 4.83
C SER A 49 9.44 -14.15 4.28
N ARG A 50 10.63 -14.09 3.67
CA ARG A 50 11.31 -15.29 3.16
C ARG A 50 11.50 -16.37 4.25
N ASN A 51 11.78 -15.96 5.48
CA ASN A 51 11.89 -16.89 6.62
C ASN A 51 10.56 -17.58 6.92
N SER A 52 9.44 -16.86 6.87
CA SER A 52 8.10 -17.43 7.04
C SER A 52 7.77 -18.42 5.91
N ILE A 53 8.15 -18.11 4.67
CA ILE A 53 7.97 -19.01 3.52
C ILE A 53 8.82 -20.28 3.69
N GLN A 54 10.09 -20.15 4.07
CA GLN A 54 10.94 -21.31 4.33
C GLN A 54 10.41 -22.18 5.48
N LYS A 55 9.78 -21.57 6.49
CA LYS A 55 9.11 -22.30 7.57
C LYS A 55 7.94 -23.12 7.01
N LEU A 56 7.03 -22.50 6.23
CA LEU A 56 5.91 -23.22 5.58
C LEU A 56 6.39 -24.42 4.74
N ILE A 57 7.48 -24.23 3.97
CA ILE A 57 8.03 -25.33 3.16
C ILE A 57 8.53 -26.48 4.06
N ARG A 58 9.31 -26.19 5.11
CA ARG A 58 9.85 -27.21 6.02
C ARG A 58 8.75 -27.95 6.80
N GLU A 59 7.68 -27.24 7.15
CA GLU A 59 6.52 -27.81 7.86
C GLU A 59 5.60 -28.63 6.94
N GLY A 60 5.85 -28.64 5.62
CA GLY A 60 5.11 -29.49 4.68
C GLY A 60 3.84 -28.86 4.12
N TYR A 61 3.64 -27.56 4.27
CA TYR A 61 2.50 -26.83 3.72
C TYR A 61 2.67 -26.44 2.24
N VAL A 62 3.73 -26.91 1.59
CA VAL A 62 3.97 -26.65 0.18
C VAL A 62 4.10 -27.96 -0.58
N LEU A 63 3.27 -28.11 -1.61
CA LEU A 63 3.31 -29.23 -2.53
C LEU A 63 3.83 -28.75 -3.87
N VAL A 64 4.62 -29.57 -4.52
CA VAL A 64 5.22 -29.26 -5.83
C VAL A 64 5.01 -30.42 -6.78
N ASP A 65 4.50 -30.14 -7.95
CA ASP A 65 4.64 -30.95 -9.15
C ASP A 65 5.65 -30.25 -10.05
N ALA A 66 6.89 -30.73 -10.03
CA ALA A 66 7.98 -30.08 -10.76
C ALA A 66 8.02 -30.51 -12.24
N GLY A 67 7.21 -31.48 -12.64
CA GLY A 67 7.37 -32.12 -13.93
C GLY A 67 8.76 -32.75 -14.13
N SER A 68 9.01 -33.29 -15.32
CA SER A 68 10.33 -33.71 -15.77
C SER A 68 10.53 -33.26 -17.24
N PRO A 69 11.76 -33.32 -17.81
CA PRO A 69 11.98 -32.98 -19.21
C PRO A 69 11.06 -33.79 -20.16
N ASP A 70 10.71 -34.99 -19.80
CA ASP A 70 9.92 -35.92 -20.59
C ASP A 70 8.43 -35.94 -20.19
N ARG A 71 8.04 -35.22 -19.13
CA ARG A 71 6.71 -35.26 -18.54
C ARG A 71 6.29 -33.87 -18.01
N PRO A 72 5.43 -33.15 -18.74
CA PRO A 72 4.94 -31.85 -18.28
C PRO A 72 4.26 -31.92 -16.92
N ALA A 73 4.43 -30.89 -16.09
CA ALA A 73 3.71 -30.72 -14.84
C ALA A 73 2.19 -30.69 -15.05
N GLY A 74 1.42 -31.06 -14.03
CA GLY A 74 -0.05 -31.06 -14.08
C GLY A 74 -0.68 -32.44 -14.39
N ARG A 75 0.11 -33.48 -14.62
CA ARG A 75 -0.38 -34.88 -14.82
C ARG A 75 -0.27 -35.76 -13.59
N ASP A 76 0.63 -35.41 -12.66
CA ASP A 76 0.82 -36.16 -11.41
C ASP A 76 0.28 -35.32 -10.22
N PRO A 77 -0.15 -35.98 -9.13
CA PRO A 77 -0.50 -35.24 -7.91
C PRO A 77 0.75 -34.54 -7.36
N ALA A 78 0.61 -33.25 -7.02
CA ALA A 78 1.69 -32.51 -6.38
C ALA A 78 2.07 -33.18 -5.04
N CYS A 79 3.37 -33.36 -4.82
CA CYS A 79 3.90 -33.98 -3.61
C CYS A 79 4.42 -32.93 -2.62
N VAL A 80 4.31 -33.24 -1.32
CA VAL A 80 4.85 -32.37 -0.26
C VAL A 80 6.35 -32.17 -0.46
N GLU A 81 6.76 -30.92 -0.56
CA GLU A 81 8.17 -30.53 -0.68
C GLU A 81 8.62 -29.81 0.60
N LYS A 82 9.68 -30.30 1.23
CA LYS A 82 10.24 -29.74 2.47
C LYS A 82 11.56 -28.99 2.29
N ARG A 83 12.11 -28.99 1.08
CA ARG A 83 13.39 -28.33 0.77
C ARG A 83 13.17 -26.94 0.16
N PRO A 84 13.48 -25.85 0.86
CA PRO A 84 13.34 -24.49 0.33
C PRO A 84 14.13 -24.24 -0.97
N GLY A 85 15.26 -24.94 -1.12
CA GLY A 85 16.12 -24.85 -2.32
C GLY A 85 15.68 -25.71 -3.51
N ARG A 86 14.51 -26.38 -3.47
CA ARG A 86 13.99 -27.17 -4.59
C ARG A 86 14.01 -26.31 -5.86
N LYS A 87 14.57 -26.87 -6.95
CA LYS A 87 14.58 -26.21 -8.25
C LYS A 87 13.26 -26.43 -8.96
N LEU A 88 12.69 -25.34 -9.45
CA LEU A 88 11.48 -25.27 -10.28
C LEU A 88 11.89 -24.96 -11.72
N ARG A 89 11.09 -25.43 -12.68
CA ARG A 89 11.25 -25.16 -14.13
C ARG A 89 9.95 -24.60 -14.68
N HIS A 90 9.96 -24.18 -15.93
CA HIS A 90 8.73 -23.80 -16.63
C HIS A 90 7.69 -24.92 -16.53
N GLY A 91 6.44 -24.56 -16.27
CA GLY A 91 5.34 -25.48 -16.07
C GLY A 91 5.28 -26.13 -14.66
N SER A 92 6.29 -25.95 -13.78
CA SER A 92 6.18 -26.45 -12.41
C SER A 92 4.96 -25.85 -11.71
N ARG A 93 4.15 -26.71 -11.08
CA ARG A 93 2.97 -26.34 -10.33
C ARG A 93 3.29 -26.37 -8.83
N VAL A 94 3.03 -25.30 -8.14
CA VAL A 94 3.30 -25.14 -6.71
C VAL A 94 1.98 -24.83 -6.00
N ILE A 95 1.63 -25.66 -5.02
CA ILE A 95 0.44 -25.48 -4.19
C ILE A 95 0.91 -25.16 -2.78
N VAL A 96 0.49 -24.00 -2.26
CA VAL A 96 0.73 -23.61 -0.87
C VAL A 96 -0.56 -23.80 -0.10
N VAL A 97 -0.57 -24.74 0.83
CA VAL A 97 -1.67 -24.95 1.78
C VAL A 97 -1.53 -23.93 2.91
N ILE A 98 -2.59 -23.23 3.21
CA ILE A 98 -2.60 -22.29 4.33
C ILE A 98 -3.09 -23.05 5.57
N PRO A 99 -2.27 -23.18 6.63
CA PRO A 99 -2.67 -23.81 7.87
C PRO A 99 -3.95 -23.18 8.43
N GLU A 100 -4.83 -23.99 9.01
CA GLU A 100 -6.14 -23.54 9.49
C GLU A 100 -6.03 -22.43 10.54
N GLU A 101 -5.06 -22.52 11.44
CA GLU A 101 -4.73 -21.51 12.43
C GLU A 101 -4.28 -20.15 11.81
N ASN A 102 -3.87 -20.17 10.55
CA ASN A 102 -3.48 -18.97 9.77
C ASN A 102 -4.59 -18.52 8.80
N ARG A 103 -5.70 -19.26 8.71
CA ARG A 103 -6.90 -18.88 7.99
C ARG A 103 -7.77 -18.04 8.92
N ARG A 104 -7.48 -16.74 8.99
CA ARG A 104 -8.38 -15.84 9.71
C ARG A 104 -9.59 -15.60 8.82
N SER A 105 -10.74 -16.12 9.22
CA SER A 105 -12.01 -15.70 8.65
C SER A 105 -12.22 -14.24 9.02
N PHE A 106 -12.37 -13.40 8.03
CA PHE A 106 -12.77 -12.01 8.23
C PHE A 106 -14.29 -11.98 8.09
N SER A 107 -14.98 -11.88 9.22
CA SER A 107 -16.42 -11.60 9.15
C SER A 107 -16.59 -10.25 8.45
N ALA A 108 -17.37 -10.24 7.37
CA ALA A 108 -17.74 -8.98 6.72
C ALA A 108 -18.39 -8.01 7.72
N ASP A 109 -19.10 -8.54 8.72
CA ASP A 109 -19.76 -7.79 9.80
C ASP A 109 -18.76 -7.15 10.78
N ALA A 110 -17.49 -7.64 10.83
CA ALA A 110 -16.42 -7.06 11.66
C ALA A 110 -15.63 -5.98 10.92
N MET A 111 -15.89 -5.75 9.64
CA MET A 111 -15.23 -4.72 8.85
C MET A 111 -15.95 -3.39 8.97
N GLY A 112 -15.19 -2.30 9.12
CA GLY A 112 -15.77 -0.96 9.10
C GLY A 112 -16.41 -0.64 7.73
N PRO A 113 -17.34 0.32 7.70
CA PRO A 113 -17.96 0.77 6.46
C PRO A 113 -16.94 1.42 5.52
N ILE A 114 -17.31 1.56 4.26
CA ILE A 114 -16.63 2.44 3.30
C ILE A 114 -17.42 3.76 3.18
N ASP A 115 -16.67 4.84 3.05
CA ASP A 115 -17.22 6.18 2.79
C ASP A 115 -17.03 6.48 1.30
N VAL A 116 -18.11 6.41 0.53
CA VAL A 116 -18.10 6.55 -0.94
C VAL A 116 -18.23 8.02 -1.30
N LEU A 117 -17.23 8.54 -2.01
CA LEU A 117 -17.19 9.93 -2.51
C LEU A 117 -17.72 10.06 -3.94
N PHE A 118 -17.47 9.04 -4.77
CA PHE A 118 -17.95 8.95 -6.15
C PHE A 118 -18.02 7.49 -6.59
N GLU A 119 -19.01 7.19 -7.40
CA GLU A 119 -19.18 5.86 -8.00
C GLU A 119 -19.84 5.96 -9.37
N ASP A 120 -19.33 5.22 -10.34
CA ASP A 120 -19.96 4.97 -11.62
C ASP A 120 -19.87 3.46 -11.98
N GLU A 121 -20.14 3.11 -13.24
CA GLU A 121 -20.11 1.70 -13.69
C GLU A 121 -18.71 1.09 -13.64
N GLU A 122 -17.64 1.90 -13.77
CA GLU A 122 -16.26 1.45 -13.98
C GLU A 122 -15.34 1.71 -12.79
N VAL A 123 -15.65 2.72 -11.98
CA VAL A 123 -14.79 3.12 -10.85
C VAL A 123 -15.57 3.41 -9.57
N LEU A 124 -14.88 3.31 -8.47
CA LEU A 124 -15.30 3.68 -7.13
C LEU A 124 -14.23 4.56 -6.50
N VAL A 125 -14.61 5.68 -5.91
CA VAL A 125 -13.73 6.57 -5.14
C VAL A 125 -14.20 6.62 -3.70
N VAL A 126 -13.32 6.31 -2.77
CA VAL A 126 -13.65 6.27 -1.35
C VAL A 126 -12.74 7.17 -0.52
N ASN A 127 -13.28 7.68 0.59
CA ASN A 127 -12.51 8.34 1.62
C ASN A 127 -11.97 7.29 2.60
N LYS A 128 -10.68 7.00 2.50
CA LYS A 128 -10.02 6.05 3.40
C LYS A 128 -9.82 6.69 4.79
N PRO A 129 -10.34 6.11 5.87
CA PRO A 129 -10.01 6.57 7.21
C PRO A 129 -8.52 6.36 7.54
N PRO A 130 -7.97 7.09 8.52
CA PRO A 130 -6.64 6.80 9.04
C PRO A 130 -6.58 5.40 9.69
N HIS A 131 -5.37 4.89 9.92
CA HIS A 131 -5.06 3.60 10.55
C HIS A 131 -5.53 2.35 9.77
N VAL A 132 -6.18 2.51 8.63
CA VAL A 132 -6.60 1.42 7.74
C VAL A 132 -5.58 1.25 6.60
N ALA A 133 -5.01 0.06 6.49
CA ALA A 133 -4.16 -0.28 5.36
C ALA A 133 -4.99 -0.42 4.08
N VAL A 134 -4.44 -0.05 2.92
CA VAL A 134 -5.19 -0.17 1.65
C VAL A 134 -5.38 -1.62 1.22
N HIS A 135 -4.40 -2.50 1.47
CA HIS A 135 -4.47 -3.93 1.17
C HIS A 135 -3.70 -4.76 2.20
N PRO A 136 -3.96 -6.06 2.30
CA PRO A 136 -3.27 -6.94 3.25
C PRO A 136 -1.76 -6.94 3.02
N ALA A 137 -0.98 -6.54 4.02
CA ALA A 137 0.48 -6.55 3.97
C ALA A 137 1.09 -6.61 5.39
N GLY A 138 2.26 -7.26 5.51
CA GLY A 138 2.98 -7.32 6.78
C GLY A 138 2.17 -7.92 7.92
N ARG A 139 1.90 -7.17 8.98
CA ARG A 139 1.07 -7.57 10.14
C ARG A 139 -0.42 -7.22 9.97
N HIS A 140 -0.78 -6.43 8.92
CA HIS A 140 -2.14 -5.97 8.68
C HIS A 140 -2.80 -6.85 7.62
N TYR A 141 -3.38 -7.97 8.04
CA TYR A 141 -4.02 -8.95 7.14
C TYR A 141 -5.53 -8.82 7.11
N SER A 142 -6.10 -8.09 8.05
CA SER A 142 -7.55 -7.95 8.24
C SER A 142 -7.96 -6.48 8.26
N ASP A 143 -9.23 -6.23 7.92
CA ASP A 143 -9.85 -4.90 7.93
C ASP A 143 -9.08 -3.88 7.07
N THR A 144 -8.60 -4.31 5.91
CA THR A 144 -8.00 -3.42 4.93
C THR A 144 -9.05 -2.79 4.04
N LEU A 145 -8.73 -1.64 3.43
CA LEU A 145 -9.69 -0.93 2.57
C LEU A 145 -10.25 -1.82 1.46
N ILE A 146 -9.38 -2.60 0.78
CA ILE A 146 -9.87 -3.47 -0.30
C ILE A 146 -10.78 -4.58 0.22
N GLN A 147 -10.56 -5.10 1.43
CA GLN A 147 -11.45 -6.08 2.05
C GLN A 147 -12.79 -5.46 2.42
N ARG A 148 -12.82 -4.22 2.95
CA ARG A 148 -14.07 -3.47 3.18
C ARG A 148 -14.86 -3.27 1.89
N VAL A 149 -14.18 -2.93 0.78
CA VAL A 149 -14.80 -2.81 -0.55
C VAL A 149 -15.36 -4.15 -1.01
N HIS A 150 -14.60 -5.24 -0.86
CA HIS A 150 -15.08 -6.58 -1.21
C HIS A 150 -16.25 -7.03 -0.33
N ALA A 151 -16.26 -6.68 0.95
CA ALA A 151 -17.41 -6.96 1.83
C ALA A 151 -18.65 -6.17 1.40
N HIS A 152 -18.48 -4.90 1.04
CA HIS A 152 -19.56 -4.04 0.59
C HIS A 152 -20.23 -4.54 -0.70
N PHE A 153 -19.41 -5.01 -1.67
CA PHE A 153 -19.86 -5.50 -2.98
C PHE A 153 -19.86 -7.04 -3.07
N LYS A 154 -20.06 -7.72 -1.95
CA LYS A 154 -19.94 -9.19 -1.88
C LYS A 154 -20.83 -9.89 -2.90
N ASN A 155 -22.08 -9.47 -3.04
CA ASN A 155 -23.06 -10.10 -3.93
C ASN A 155 -22.68 -9.93 -5.40
N GLU A 156 -22.22 -8.74 -5.80
CA GLU A 156 -21.80 -8.41 -7.15
C GLU A 156 -20.51 -9.16 -7.54
N ILE A 157 -19.59 -9.30 -6.58
CA ILE A 157 -18.35 -10.06 -6.76
C ILE A 157 -18.66 -11.56 -6.94
N GLN A 158 -19.53 -12.12 -6.10
CA GLN A 158 -19.95 -13.52 -6.19
C GLN A 158 -20.72 -13.81 -7.47
N ALA A 159 -21.50 -12.85 -7.97
CA ALA A 159 -22.18 -12.93 -9.25
C ALA A 159 -21.23 -12.74 -10.46
N GLY A 160 -19.94 -12.48 -10.23
CA GLY A 160 -18.95 -12.23 -11.28
C GLY A 160 -19.14 -10.90 -12.02
N GLN A 161 -19.91 -9.97 -11.47
CA GLN A 161 -20.21 -8.68 -12.11
C GLN A 161 -19.10 -7.67 -11.95
N MET A 162 -18.26 -7.80 -10.90
CA MET A 162 -17.13 -6.92 -10.63
C MET A 162 -15.97 -7.64 -9.95
N THR A 163 -14.79 -7.05 -10.07
CA THR A 163 -13.54 -7.50 -9.43
C THR A 163 -12.76 -6.27 -8.99
N PRO A 164 -13.08 -5.66 -7.84
CA PRO A 164 -12.50 -4.41 -7.41
C PRO A 164 -10.98 -4.47 -7.28
N ARG A 165 -10.27 -3.46 -7.79
CA ARG A 165 -8.82 -3.34 -7.76
C ARG A 165 -8.39 -1.93 -7.40
N LEU A 166 -7.46 -1.81 -6.45
CA LEU A 166 -6.84 -0.53 -6.11
C LEU A 166 -6.03 0.02 -7.29
N CYS A 167 -6.25 1.28 -7.66
CA CYS A 167 -5.46 1.96 -8.69
C CYS A 167 -4.22 2.65 -8.12
N HIS A 168 -4.23 3.00 -6.83
CA HIS A 168 -3.09 3.55 -6.11
C HIS A 168 -3.16 3.21 -4.62
N ARG A 169 -2.17 3.67 -3.87
CA ARG A 169 -2.10 3.41 -2.43
C ARG A 169 -1.87 4.68 -1.63
N LEU A 170 -2.36 4.66 -0.40
CA LEU A 170 -1.98 5.58 0.67
C LEU A 170 -1.29 4.80 1.79
N ASP A 171 -0.47 5.46 2.59
CA ASP A 171 0.08 4.88 3.81
C ASP A 171 -1.06 4.56 4.80
N ARG A 172 -0.83 3.65 5.72
CA ARG A 172 -1.84 3.23 6.70
C ARG A 172 -2.44 4.41 7.47
N GLU A 173 -1.61 5.32 7.93
CA GLU A 173 -2.00 6.48 8.73
C GLU A 173 -2.46 7.69 7.89
N THR A 174 -2.16 7.72 6.59
CA THR A 174 -2.68 8.75 5.68
C THR A 174 -4.15 8.50 5.39
N SER A 175 -4.98 9.52 5.53
CA SER A 175 -6.40 9.50 5.20
C SER A 175 -6.70 10.11 3.83
N GLY A 176 -7.94 9.96 3.35
CA GLY A 176 -8.45 10.63 2.16
C GLY A 176 -8.66 9.74 0.95
N ILE A 177 -8.67 10.33 -0.22
CA ILE A 177 -9.17 9.76 -1.47
C ILE A 177 -8.38 8.56 -1.94
N VAL A 178 -9.07 7.45 -2.22
CA VAL A 178 -8.52 6.27 -2.89
C VAL A 178 -9.42 5.87 -4.06
N LEU A 179 -8.82 5.71 -5.25
CA LEU A 179 -9.47 5.28 -6.47
C LEU A 179 -9.34 3.76 -6.65
N ILE A 180 -10.46 3.14 -6.95
CA ILE A 180 -10.62 1.71 -7.13
C ILE A 180 -11.32 1.48 -8.47
N ALA A 181 -10.78 0.61 -9.30
CA ALA A 181 -11.47 0.17 -10.51
C ALA A 181 -12.34 -1.04 -10.20
N LYS A 182 -13.56 -1.08 -10.74
CA LYS A 182 -14.52 -2.16 -10.51
C LYS A 182 -14.24 -3.39 -11.37
N ARG A 183 -13.55 -3.24 -12.51
CA ARG A 183 -13.24 -4.30 -13.48
C ARG A 183 -11.77 -4.29 -13.91
N PRO A 184 -11.22 -5.43 -14.34
CA PRO A 184 -9.84 -5.51 -14.85
C PRO A 184 -9.56 -4.55 -16.02
N ALA A 185 -10.51 -4.38 -16.94
CA ALA A 185 -10.36 -3.47 -18.08
C ALA A 185 -10.24 -2.01 -17.64
N SER A 186 -11.12 -1.56 -16.76
CA SER A 186 -11.10 -0.21 -16.18
C SER A 186 -9.81 0.01 -15.40
N HIS A 187 -9.37 -0.99 -14.62
CA HIS A 187 -8.08 -0.92 -13.91
C HIS A 187 -6.93 -0.64 -14.87
N THR A 188 -6.85 -1.37 -16.00
CA THR A 188 -5.80 -1.15 -17.00
C THR A 188 -5.85 0.28 -17.55
N GLN A 189 -7.03 0.79 -17.91
CA GLN A 189 -7.20 2.14 -18.45
C GLN A 189 -6.79 3.23 -17.44
N VAL A 190 -7.18 3.06 -16.17
CA VAL A 190 -6.79 4.00 -15.10
C VAL A 190 -5.30 3.92 -14.80
N MET A 191 -4.70 2.72 -14.80
CA MET A 191 -3.25 2.56 -14.57
C MET A 191 -2.40 3.24 -15.62
N VAL A 192 -2.81 3.25 -16.89
CA VAL A 192 -2.14 4.02 -17.97
C VAL A 192 -2.11 5.52 -17.66
N GLN A 193 -3.13 6.05 -16.97
CA GLN A 193 -3.15 7.46 -16.56
C GLN A 193 -2.16 7.73 -15.43
N PHE A 194 -2.06 6.82 -14.45
CA PHE A 194 -1.05 6.92 -13.38
C PHE A 194 0.38 6.83 -13.94
N GLU A 195 0.64 5.88 -14.84
CA GLU A 195 1.93 5.72 -15.51
C GLU A 195 2.29 6.94 -16.36
N GLY A 196 1.30 7.50 -17.06
CA GLY A 196 1.43 8.72 -17.84
C GLY A 196 1.44 10.01 -17.04
N ARG A 197 1.35 9.94 -15.70
CA ARG A 197 1.30 11.11 -14.78
C ARG A 197 0.15 12.08 -15.10
N ARG A 198 -0.95 11.58 -15.64
CA ARG A 198 -2.15 12.37 -15.99
C ARG A 198 -3.14 12.50 -14.83
N VAL A 199 -3.01 11.66 -13.81
CA VAL A 199 -3.83 11.75 -12.59
C VAL A 199 -3.27 12.85 -11.69
N GLU A 200 -4.04 13.91 -11.47
CA GLU A 200 -3.67 14.98 -10.52
C GLU A 200 -4.01 14.54 -9.09
N LYS A 201 -3.12 14.85 -8.17
CA LYS A 201 -3.26 14.51 -6.74
C LYS A 201 -2.82 15.69 -5.90
N ALA A 202 -3.71 16.16 -5.03
CA ALA A 202 -3.35 17.15 -4.03
C ALA A 202 -3.63 16.63 -2.62
N TYR A 203 -2.73 16.96 -1.72
CA TYR A 203 -2.76 16.58 -0.31
C TYR A 203 -2.76 17.82 0.56
N GLN A 204 -3.26 17.70 1.77
CA GLN A 204 -3.03 18.63 2.85
C GLN A 204 -2.15 17.95 3.90
N ALA A 205 -1.12 18.65 4.33
CA ALA A 205 -0.22 18.25 5.40
C ALA A 205 -0.16 19.33 6.46
N ILE A 206 -0.07 18.94 7.74
CA ILE A 206 0.25 19.87 8.81
C ILE A 206 1.72 19.65 9.18
N THR A 207 2.53 20.71 9.13
CA THR A 207 3.97 20.64 9.42
C THR A 207 4.32 21.32 10.73
N TRP A 208 5.38 20.83 11.39
CA TRP A 208 6.10 21.66 12.34
C TRP A 208 6.91 22.71 11.58
N GLY A 209 6.81 23.94 12.06
CA GLY A 209 7.40 25.10 11.39
C GLY A 209 6.70 25.50 10.11
N ILE A 210 7.01 26.69 9.61
CA ILE A 210 6.42 27.32 8.43
C ILE A 210 7.42 27.26 7.28
N PRO A 211 7.16 26.48 6.19
CA PRO A 211 8.03 26.43 5.04
C PRO A 211 8.29 27.80 4.42
N THR A 212 9.56 28.13 4.23
CA THR A 212 10.00 29.41 3.63
C THR A 212 10.92 29.11 2.44
N PRO A 213 10.58 29.64 1.21
CA PRO A 213 9.40 30.46 0.88
C PRO A 213 8.10 29.70 1.05
N GLY A 214 6.98 30.40 1.23
CA GLY A 214 5.64 29.84 1.45
C GLY A 214 5.08 29.00 0.28
N ALA A 215 5.77 28.92 -0.84
CA ALA A 215 5.49 28.03 -1.97
C ALA A 215 6.77 27.65 -2.70
N GLY A 216 6.81 26.46 -3.29
CA GLY A 216 7.97 25.98 -4.01
C GLY A 216 7.83 24.58 -4.57
N SER A 217 8.92 24.08 -5.17
CA SER A 217 9.02 22.74 -5.73
C SER A 217 10.15 21.95 -5.05
N LEU A 218 9.84 20.81 -4.50
CA LEU A 218 10.78 19.85 -3.91
C LEU A 218 11.06 18.75 -4.94
N THR A 219 12.26 18.75 -5.52
CA THR A 219 12.61 17.89 -6.67
C THR A 219 13.71 16.88 -6.35
N SER A 220 14.05 16.75 -5.07
CA SER A 220 15.10 15.82 -4.63
C SER A 220 14.71 14.37 -4.91
N ALA A 221 15.61 13.60 -5.52
CA ALA A 221 15.40 12.19 -5.80
C ALA A 221 15.30 11.36 -4.50
N ILE A 222 14.43 10.35 -4.49
CA ILE A 222 14.10 9.55 -3.31
C ILE A 222 14.50 8.09 -3.53
N GLY A 223 15.15 7.51 -2.53
CA GLY A 223 15.52 6.10 -2.49
C GLY A 223 15.49 5.53 -1.07
N PRO A 224 15.66 4.21 -0.89
CA PRO A 224 15.70 3.59 0.44
C PRO A 224 16.78 4.21 1.33
N ALA A 225 16.46 4.51 2.59
CA ALA A 225 17.42 5.01 3.55
C ALA A 225 18.47 3.93 3.89
N ARG A 226 19.77 4.23 3.72
CA ARG A 226 20.84 3.23 3.96
C ARG A 226 21.26 3.15 5.43
N ALA A 227 21.13 4.25 6.15
CA ALA A 227 21.58 4.35 7.55
C ALA A 227 20.44 4.11 8.57
N SER A 228 19.22 3.82 8.11
CA SER A 228 18.07 3.60 9.00
C SER A 228 17.95 2.13 9.41
N ALA A 229 17.61 1.90 10.66
CA ALA A 229 17.19 0.59 11.16
C ALA A 229 15.80 0.16 10.60
N VAL A 230 14.99 1.12 10.16
CA VAL A 230 13.66 0.88 9.61
C VAL A 230 13.74 0.66 8.09
N ARG A 231 13.62 -0.58 7.66
CA ARG A 231 13.73 -0.98 6.23
C ARG A 231 12.77 -0.26 5.27
N LEU A 232 11.65 0.23 5.78
CA LEU A 232 10.64 0.95 4.99
C LEU A 232 10.98 2.43 4.82
N LYS A 233 11.95 2.96 5.56
CA LYS A 233 12.32 4.37 5.50
C LYS A 233 12.94 4.72 4.16
N MET A 234 12.46 5.80 3.59
CA MET A 234 13.01 6.42 2.38
C MET A 234 13.82 7.65 2.76
N ALA A 235 14.70 8.10 1.90
CA ALA A 235 15.51 9.29 2.10
C ALA A 235 15.76 10.02 0.78
N VAL A 236 16.03 11.31 0.85
CA VAL A 236 16.60 12.06 -0.27
C VAL A 236 17.99 11.53 -0.57
N ARG A 237 18.23 11.18 -1.85
CA ARG A 237 19.49 10.59 -2.31
C ARG A 237 19.74 10.91 -3.78
N ALA A 238 20.97 11.23 -4.12
CA ALA A 238 21.38 11.54 -5.51
C ALA A 238 21.19 10.35 -6.47
N ASP A 239 21.29 9.11 -5.98
CA ASP A 239 21.06 7.87 -6.73
C ASP A 239 19.62 7.33 -6.58
N GLY A 240 18.71 8.14 -6.05
CA GLY A 240 17.29 7.81 -5.91
C GLY A 240 16.51 7.94 -7.22
N LEU A 241 15.22 7.67 -7.13
CA LEU A 241 14.30 7.88 -8.24
C LEU A 241 13.84 9.35 -8.27
N GLU A 242 13.83 9.93 -9.46
CA GLU A 242 13.30 11.26 -9.70
C GLU A 242 11.92 11.43 -9.03
N SER A 243 11.74 12.52 -8.29
CA SER A 243 10.51 12.85 -7.61
C SER A 243 10.28 14.36 -7.60
N ARG A 244 8.99 14.77 -7.67
CA ARG A 244 8.59 16.17 -7.60
C ARG A 244 7.32 16.30 -6.79
N THR A 245 7.38 17.19 -5.80
CA THR A 245 6.27 17.67 -4.97
C THR A 245 6.27 19.19 -5.02
N ASP A 246 5.22 19.81 -5.54
CA ASP A 246 5.03 21.25 -5.41
C ASP A 246 4.24 21.49 -4.12
N TYR A 247 4.58 22.56 -3.39
CA TYR A 247 3.90 22.90 -2.15
C TYR A 247 3.51 24.37 -2.09
N SER A 248 2.45 24.66 -1.33
CA SER A 248 2.06 26.01 -0.96
C SER A 248 1.49 26.02 0.46
N VAL A 249 1.91 26.97 1.27
CA VAL A 249 1.37 27.24 2.61
C VAL A 249 -0.02 27.85 2.44
N LEU A 250 -1.02 27.19 3.00
CA LEU A 250 -2.41 27.64 3.00
C LEU A 250 -2.72 28.50 4.22
N GLU A 251 -2.11 28.14 5.36
CA GLU A 251 -2.33 28.80 6.63
C GLU A 251 -1.08 28.67 7.52
N GLU A 252 -0.72 29.74 8.20
CA GLU A 252 0.35 29.80 9.20
C GLU A 252 -0.28 29.93 10.58
N ILE A 253 0.19 29.13 11.55
CA ILE A 253 -0.36 29.08 12.88
C ILE A 253 0.79 29.09 13.88
N SER A 254 0.77 30.04 14.82
CA SER A 254 1.70 30.10 15.96
C SER A 254 0.94 29.87 17.25
N SER A 255 1.30 28.85 18.00
CA SER A 255 0.60 28.48 19.23
C SER A 255 1.58 28.00 20.30
N ALA A 256 1.51 28.56 21.49
CA ALA A 256 2.34 28.19 22.64
C ALA A 256 3.86 28.20 22.35
N GLY A 257 4.33 29.06 21.46
CA GLY A 257 5.75 29.19 21.07
C GLY A 257 6.22 28.19 20.03
N GLN A 258 5.31 27.42 19.45
CA GLN A 258 5.57 26.51 18.34
C GLN A 258 4.82 26.99 17.09
N ASP A 259 5.49 26.98 15.97
CA ASP A 259 4.90 27.31 14.66
C ASP A 259 4.47 26.04 13.90
N TYR A 260 3.35 26.15 13.21
CA TYR A 260 2.77 25.12 12.34
C TYR A 260 2.34 25.75 11.03
N ALA A 261 2.24 24.93 10.00
CA ALA A 261 1.62 25.32 8.74
C ALA A 261 0.66 24.25 8.22
N LEU A 262 -0.48 24.69 7.70
CA LEU A 262 -1.29 23.86 6.81
C LEU A 262 -0.74 24.04 5.39
N VAL A 263 -0.23 22.97 4.81
CA VAL A 263 0.47 22.96 3.53
C VAL A 263 -0.29 22.13 2.52
N ARG A 264 -0.57 22.70 1.34
CA ARG A 264 -1.03 21.97 0.17
C ARG A 264 0.18 21.39 -0.55
N CYS A 265 0.13 20.10 -0.89
CA CYS A 265 1.17 19.39 -1.64
C CYS A 265 0.58 18.77 -2.91
N GLU A 266 1.12 19.10 -4.08
CA GLU A 266 0.74 18.52 -5.37
C GLU A 266 1.79 17.52 -5.83
N LEU A 267 1.37 16.30 -6.18
CA LEU A 267 2.27 15.21 -6.54
C LEU A 267 2.33 14.97 -8.04
N PHE A 268 3.48 15.22 -8.65
CA PHE A 268 3.78 14.87 -10.05
C PHE A 268 4.33 13.44 -10.19
N THR A 269 4.88 12.91 -9.13
CA THR A 269 5.37 11.53 -9.01
C THR A 269 4.73 10.88 -7.79
N GLY A 270 4.79 9.56 -7.67
CA GLY A 270 4.19 8.82 -6.56
C GLY A 270 5.20 7.87 -5.90
N ARG A 271 6.33 8.38 -5.37
CA ARG A 271 7.30 7.56 -4.66
C ARG A 271 6.79 7.24 -3.25
N GLN A 272 7.25 6.13 -2.71
CA GLN A 272 6.91 5.75 -1.33
C GLN A 272 7.29 6.87 -0.35
N HIS A 273 6.35 7.26 0.51
CA HIS A 273 6.51 8.31 1.53
C HIS A 273 6.92 9.70 0.98
N GLN A 274 6.70 9.99 -0.31
CA GLN A 274 7.30 11.13 -0.99
C GLN A 274 7.09 12.47 -0.28
N ILE A 275 5.85 12.86 0.05
CA ILE A 275 5.56 14.13 0.74
C ILE A 275 6.28 14.18 2.08
N ARG A 276 6.19 13.10 2.86
CA ARG A 276 6.81 12.96 4.18
C ARG A 276 8.32 13.16 4.13
N VAL A 277 9.00 12.48 3.17
CA VAL A 277 10.45 12.60 2.95
C VAL A 277 10.83 14.01 2.51
N HIS A 278 10.10 14.57 1.55
CA HIS A 278 10.39 15.90 1.00
C HIS A 278 10.25 17.00 2.05
N LEU A 279 9.14 17.02 2.78
CA LEU A 279 8.90 18.04 3.82
C LEU A 279 9.90 17.89 4.98
N ALA A 280 10.20 16.67 5.44
CA ALA A 280 11.21 16.44 6.47
C ALA A 280 12.60 16.87 6.02
N ALA A 281 13.01 16.55 4.78
CA ALA A 281 14.30 16.98 4.22
C ALA A 281 14.37 18.49 4.01
N HIS A 282 13.22 19.16 3.85
CA HIS A 282 13.11 20.63 3.78
C HIS A 282 13.12 21.31 5.15
N GLY A 283 13.22 20.55 6.24
CA GLY A 283 13.26 21.05 7.62
C GLY A 283 11.87 21.23 8.26
N HIS A 284 10.80 20.81 7.59
CA HIS A 284 9.42 20.95 8.05
C HIS A 284 8.69 19.59 8.07
N PRO A 285 9.06 18.65 8.96
CA PRO A 285 8.43 17.34 9.03
C PRO A 285 6.95 17.45 9.37
N ILE A 286 6.19 16.43 8.97
CA ILE A 286 4.75 16.36 9.21
C ILE A 286 4.48 16.05 10.68
N VAL A 287 3.57 16.76 11.31
CA VAL A 287 3.10 16.52 12.69
C VAL A 287 2.60 15.09 12.84
N GLY A 288 2.98 14.42 13.92
CA GLY A 288 2.59 13.03 14.22
C GLY A 288 3.31 11.97 13.37
N ASP A 289 4.29 12.35 12.57
CA ASP A 289 5.04 11.39 11.74
C ASP A 289 6.09 10.65 12.57
N LYS A 290 5.82 9.38 12.88
CA LYS A 290 6.66 8.51 13.71
C LYS A 290 7.97 8.09 13.03
N LEU A 291 8.08 8.26 11.70
CA LEU A 291 9.23 7.81 10.91
C LEU A 291 10.14 8.96 10.46
N TYR A 292 9.56 10.12 10.19
CA TYR A 292 10.25 11.31 9.68
C TYR A 292 10.17 12.51 10.64
N GLY A 293 9.48 12.36 11.76
CA GLY A 293 9.37 13.34 12.83
C GLY A 293 10.58 13.32 13.79
N PRO A 294 10.36 13.48 15.11
CA PRO A 294 11.44 13.69 16.05
C PRO A 294 12.48 12.54 16.12
N ASP A 295 12.01 11.29 16.16
CA ASP A 295 12.88 10.10 16.25
C ASP A 295 12.28 8.91 15.49
N GLU A 296 13.05 8.32 14.56
CA GLU A 296 12.59 7.15 13.77
C GLU A 296 12.34 5.89 14.61
N SER A 297 12.90 5.81 15.82
CA SER A 297 12.67 4.69 16.74
C SER A 297 11.21 4.61 17.20
N TYR A 298 10.48 5.74 17.17
CA TYR A 298 9.06 5.80 17.48
C TYR A 298 8.23 4.94 16.52
N PHE A 299 8.65 4.84 15.25
CA PHE A 299 7.98 3.96 14.30
C PHE A 299 8.03 2.49 14.72
N ALA A 300 9.21 1.98 15.10
CA ALA A 300 9.35 0.59 15.53
C ALA A 300 8.51 0.30 16.78
N ARG A 301 8.58 1.19 17.80
CA ARG A 301 7.83 1.05 19.06
C ARG A 301 6.32 1.20 18.87
N SER A 302 5.88 2.08 17.95
CA SER A 302 4.45 2.24 17.65
C SER A 302 3.81 0.97 17.05
N ILE A 303 4.59 0.12 16.40
CA ILE A 303 4.12 -1.17 15.88
C ILE A 303 3.74 -2.14 17.00
N ASP A 304 4.48 -2.10 18.10
CA ASP A 304 4.29 -2.98 19.26
C ASP A 304 3.37 -2.34 20.34
N GLY A 305 2.98 -1.08 20.16
CA GLY A 305 2.14 -0.34 21.09
C GLY A 305 2.92 0.26 22.29
N ASP A 306 4.24 0.36 22.17
CA ASP A 306 5.17 0.68 23.27
C ASP A 306 5.56 2.17 23.33
N LEU A 307 4.81 3.07 22.69
CA LEU A 307 5.06 4.49 22.80
C LEU A 307 4.69 5.00 24.19
N THR A 308 5.61 5.71 24.83
CA THR A 308 5.38 6.37 26.12
C THR A 308 4.51 7.62 25.97
N ALA A 309 3.91 8.07 27.08
CA ALA A 309 3.14 9.32 27.09
C ALA A 309 3.98 10.55 26.67
N GLY A 310 5.28 10.58 27.02
CA GLY A 310 6.20 11.64 26.61
C GLY A 310 6.41 11.67 25.09
N GLU A 311 6.61 10.51 24.47
CA GLU A 311 6.81 10.38 23.02
C GLU A 311 5.53 10.71 22.23
N LEU A 312 4.36 10.33 22.77
CA LEU A 312 3.09 10.75 22.20
C LEU A 312 2.89 12.27 22.30
N ALA A 313 3.34 12.87 23.41
CA ALA A 313 3.30 14.33 23.55
C ALA A 313 4.27 15.04 22.58
N GLU A 314 5.45 14.48 22.31
CA GLU A 314 6.39 15.01 21.31
C GLU A 314 5.86 14.88 19.87
N LEU A 315 5.12 13.82 19.57
CA LEU A 315 4.46 13.65 18.28
C LEU A 315 3.28 14.60 18.09
N GLU A 316 2.69 15.09 19.17
CA GLU A 316 1.52 15.98 19.23
C GLU A 316 0.26 15.47 18.54
N HIS A 317 0.37 14.42 17.74
CA HIS A 317 -0.74 13.76 17.04
C HIS A 317 -0.46 12.25 16.93
N ASP A 318 -1.50 11.44 16.97
CA ASP A 318 -1.38 9.97 17.00
C ASP A 318 -1.00 9.35 15.64
N ARG A 319 -1.04 10.15 14.57
CA ARG A 319 -0.69 9.76 13.21
C ARG A 319 -0.06 10.91 12.42
N GLN A 320 0.61 10.60 11.34
CA GLN A 320 1.06 11.63 10.40
C GLN A 320 -0.13 12.47 9.90
N ALA A 321 -0.05 13.77 10.09
CA ALA A 321 -1.07 14.72 9.71
C ALA A 321 -1.07 14.98 8.20
N LEU A 322 -1.43 13.94 7.43
CA LEU A 322 -1.43 13.90 5.97
C LEU A 322 -2.76 13.37 5.44
N HIS A 323 -3.34 14.07 4.48
CA HIS A 323 -4.66 13.78 3.92
C HIS A 323 -4.67 14.01 2.40
N ASN A 324 -5.13 13.00 1.62
CA ASN A 324 -5.35 13.16 0.18
C ASN A 324 -6.70 13.85 -0.04
N MET A 325 -6.66 15.15 -0.39
CA MET A 325 -7.85 15.98 -0.43
C MET A 325 -8.46 16.16 -1.82
N ARG A 326 -7.72 15.88 -2.89
CA ARG A 326 -8.19 16.09 -4.28
C ARG A 326 -7.57 15.06 -5.21
N LEU A 327 -8.40 14.51 -6.10
CA LEU A 327 -8.00 13.63 -7.18
C LEU A 327 -8.72 14.03 -8.46
N VAL A 328 -7.99 14.20 -9.57
CA VAL A 328 -8.57 14.36 -10.91
C VAL A 328 -8.07 13.24 -11.81
N PHE A 329 -8.99 12.58 -12.47
CA PHE A 329 -8.71 11.44 -13.36
C PHE A 329 -9.81 11.32 -14.42
N GLU A 330 -9.57 10.53 -15.45
CA GLU A 330 -10.57 10.21 -16.47
C GLU A 330 -11.20 8.84 -16.15
N SER A 331 -12.50 8.84 -15.83
CA SER A 331 -13.26 7.59 -15.71
C SER A 331 -13.58 7.02 -17.09
N PRO A 332 -13.40 5.71 -17.29
CA PRO A 332 -13.80 5.09 -18.56
C PRO A 332 -15.29 5.22 -18.90
N ALA A 333 -16.16 5.40 -17.90
CA ALA A 333 -17.60 5.56 -18.06
C ALA A 333 -18.03 7.02 -18.18
N SER A 334 -17.44 7.92 -17.36
CA SER A 334 -17.98 9.26 -17.11
C SER A 334 -17.08 10.39 -17.60
N GLY A 335 -15.90 10.09 -18.19
CA GLY A 335 -14.93 11.10 -18.62
C GLY A 335 -14.16 11.70 -17.46
N GLU A 336 -13.77 12.99 -17.55
CA GLU A 336 -13.00 13.66 -16.51
C GLU A 336 -13.82 13.85 -15.23
N ILE A 337 -13.27 13.37 -14.14
CA ILE A 337 -13.86 13.41 -12.79
C ILE A 337 -12.89 14.12 -11.85
N GLU A 338 -13.38 15.13 -11.14
CA GLU A 338 -12.73 15.73 -10.00
C GLU A 338 -13.45 15.33 -8.71
N VAL A 339 -12.71 14.71 -7.78
CA VAL A 339 -13.21 14.36 -6.44
C VAL A 339 -12.43 15.14 -5.41
N THR A 340 -13.14 15.77 -4.47
CA THR A 340 -12.56 16.45 -3.32
C THR A 340 -13.03 15.81 -2.02
N CYS A 341 -12.18 15.86 -1.00
CA CYS A 341 -12.47 15.36 0.34
C CYS A 341 -12.02 16.42 1.36
N PRO A 342 -12.90 16.86 2.26
CA PRO A 342 -12.54 17.82 3.32
C PRO A 342 -11.42 17.25 4.20
N LEU A 343 -10.62 18.14 4.82
CA LEU A 343 -9.61 17.76 5.78
C LEU A 343 -10.22 16.83 6.86
N ALA A 344 -9.53 15.76 7.19
CA ALA A 344 -10.03 14.79 8.15
C ALA A 344 -10.36 15.45 9.51
N PRO A 345 -11.44 15.02 10.20
CA PRO A 345 -11.93 15.68 11.42
C PRO A 345 -10.89 15.83 12.53
N ASP A 346 -10.03 14.82 12.74
CA ASP A 346 -8.93 14.84 13.71
C ASP A 346 -7.87 15.90 13.38
N LEU A 347 -7.56 16.08 12.10
CA LEU A 347 -6.62 17.12 11.64
C LEU A 347 -7.25 18.51 11.72
N SER A 348 -8.54 18.65 11.40
CA SER A 348 -9.25 19.92 11.60
C SER A 348 -9.29 20.30 13.07
N ALA A 349 -9.59 19.36 13.97
CA ALA A 349 -9.60 19.58 15.41
C ALA A 349 -8.21 19.99 15.94
N PHE A 350 -7.13 19.39 15.40
CA PHE A 350 -5.76 19.77 15.73
C PHE A 350 -5.47 21.22 15.41
N LEU A 351 -5.86 21.70 14.23
CA LEU A 351 -5.70 23.10 13.81
C LEU A 351 -6.57 24.04 14.67
N ASP A 352 -7.85 23.69 14.88
CA ASP A 352 -8.79 24.51 15.66
C ASP A 352 -8.32 24.72 17.11
N ALA A 353 -7.69 23.71 17.70
CA ALA A 353 -7.12 23.83 19.04
C ALA A 353 -5.92 24.79 19.10
N ARG A 354 -5.23 25.04 17.98
CA ARG A 354 -4.04 25.87 17.89
C ARG A 354 -4.28 27.26 17.32
N ARG A 355 -5.44 27.49 16.72
CA ARG A 355 -5.91 28.82 16.27
C ARG A 355 -6.39 29.70 17.42
N ARG A 356 -6.59 29.12 18.60
CA ARG A 356 -7.05 29.80 19.83
C ARG A 356 -5.87 30.27 20.69
#